data_e7db64dd19a2bebe7c317a121487f916
#
_entry.id   e7db64dd19a2bebe7c317a121487f916
#
_cell.length_a   1.000
_cell.length_b   1.000
_cell.length_c   1.000
_cell.angle_alpha   90.00
_cell.angle_beta   90.00
_cell.angle_gamma   90.00
#
_symmetry.space_group_name_H-M   'P 1'
#
loop_
_entity.id
_entity.type
_entity.pdbx_description
1 polymer ?
#
loop_
_entity_poly.entity_id
_entity_poly.type
_entity_poly.pdbx_seq_one_letter_code
_entity_poly.pdbx_strand_id
1 'polypeptide(L)'
;KFLALKQKLQGTGYEIVDFNDQFYNQWFAKFSDANTTIVEIADFPIVFGVYVDIFPLDEVGNLDVAKKLHEEKSKYFDKYRRTFKKTFFRNCVNLFIHMHIKTFLKEIYYASIGKVFKEHYFFKYKHAEDLIQKQRGQKCMCYGGFYGFEKELCEKEWFGKGVEVPFEDFSIIVPNNYHAYLTRFYNDYMTPPPPQYRESHHSRYFVDLDKRWDIEDVLKMKSQKSHKIVRRY
;
A
#
# COMPACT_ATOMS: atom_id res chain seq x y z
N LYS A 1 -10.56 -3.98 13.08
CA LYS A 1 -11.57 -3.21 12.30
C LYS A 1 -11.70 -3.77 10.88
N PHE A 2 -10.63 -3.92 10.10
CA PHE A 2 -10.68 -4.45 8.72
C PHE A 2 -11.30 -5.86 8.64
N LEU A 3 -10.99 -6.74 9.57
CA LEU A 3 -11.55 -8.09 9.59
C LEU A 3 -13.09 -8.10 9.68
N ALA A 4 -13.64 -7.24 10.53
CA ALA A 4 -15.09 -7.09 10.66
C ALA A 4 -15.72 -6.48 9.38
N LEU A 5 -15.00 -5.58 8.70
CA LEU A 5 -15.44 -5.01 7.44
C LEU A 5 -15.42 -6.06 6.31
N LYS A 6 -14.37 -6.88 6.22
CA LYS A 6 -14.30 -8.01 5.28
C LYS A 6 -15.52 -8.95 5.40
N GLN A 7 -15.93 -9.27 6.64
CA GLN A 7 -17.09 -10.13 6.87
C GLN A 7 -18.40 -9.51 6.38
N LYS A 8 -18.57 -8.18 6.57
CA LYS A 8 -19.77 -7.47 6.12
C LYS A 8 -19.89 -7.36 4.60
N LEU A 9 -18.78 -7.45 3.89
CA LEU A 9 -18.75 -7.31 2.43
C LEU A 9 -18.94 -8.63 1.68
N GLN A 10 -19.01 -9.75 2.38
CA GLN A 10 -19.22 -11.05 1.74
C GLN A 10 -20.52 -11.06 0.93
N GLY A 11 -20.43 -11.42 -0.35
CA GLY A 11 -21.56 -11.49 -1.26
C GLY A 11 -22.08 -10.16 -1.80
N THR A 12 -21.41 -9.03 -1.48
CA THR A 12 -21.85 -7.70 -1.96
C THR A 12 -21.25 -7.30 -3.32
N GLY A 13 -20.30 -8.08 -3.86
CA GLY A 13 -19.52 -7.69 -5.03
C GLY A 13 -18.32 -6.79 -4.70
N TYR A 14 -18.08 -6.51 -3.42
CA TYR A 14 -16.93 -5.73 -2.93
C TYR A 14 -16.07 -6.55 -1.98
N GLU A 15 -14.79 -6.19 -1.90
CA GLU A 15 -13.82 -6.86 -1.04
C GLU A 15 -12.89 -5.85 -0.35
N ILE A 16 -12.30 -6.26 0.76
CA ILE A 16 -11.15 -5.59 1.37
C ILE A 16 -9.93 -6.48 1.18
N VAL A 17 -8.89 -5.91 0.60
CA VAL A 17 -7.57 -6.54 0.49
C VAL A 17 -6.62 -5.81 1.43
N ASP A 18 -5.96 -6.55 2.32
CA ASP A 18 -5.04 -5.99 3.32
C ASP A 18 -3.80 -6.87 3.52
N PHE A 19 -2.90 -6.48 4.41
CA PHE A 19 -1.64 -7.16 4.69
C PHE A 19 -1.78 -8.61 5.19
N ASN A 20 -2.98 -9.10 5.52
CA ASN A 20 -3.23 -10.51 5.83
C ASN A 20 -3.43 -11.35 4.57
N ASP A 21 -3.69 -10.71 3.42
CA ASP A 21 -3.80 -11.41 2.15
C ASP A 21 -2.42 -11.74 1.60
N GLN A 22 -2.26 -12.97 1.15
CA GLN A 22 -0.96 -13.46 0.66
C GLN A 22 -0.47 -12.60 -0.52
N PHE A 23 0.81 -12.21 -0.47
CA PHE A 23 1.48 -11.33 -1.45
C PHE A 23 1.02 -9.87 -1.46
N TYR A 24 0.09 -9.45 -0.61
CA TYR A 24 -0.22 -8.05 -0.46
C TYR A 24 0.96 -7.31 0.19
N ASN A 25 1.47 -6.30 -0.48
CA ASN A 25 2.73 -5.65 -0.14
C ASN A 25 2.58 -4.23 0.42
N GLN A 26 1.36 -3.82 0.72
CA GLN A 26 1.07 -2.50 1.31
C GLN A 26 0.69 -2.64 2.79
N TRP A 27 0.93 -1.59 3.55
CA TRP A 27 0.61 -1.50 4.98
C TRP A 27 -0.81 -0.95 5.23
N PHE A 28 -1.48 -0.45 4.22
CA PHE A 28 -2.87 0.00 4.22
C PHE A 28 -3.75 -0.99 3.48
N ALA A 29 -5.07 -0.85 3.61
CA ALA A 29 -6.00 -1.73 2.91
C ALA A 29 -6.54 -1.09 1.63
N LYS A 30 -7.04 -1.92 0.72
CA LYS A 30 -7.81 -1.50 -0.45
C LYS A 30 -9.25 -1.99 -0.31
N PHE A 31 -10.21 -1.10 -0.48
CA PHE A 31 -11.60 -1.45 -0.75
C PHE A 31 -11.76 -1.55 -2.26
N SER A 32 -12.13 -2.69 -2.78
CA SER A 32 -12.16 -2.92 -4.22
C SER A 32 -13.41 -3.62 -4.73
N ASP A 33 -13.71 -3.41 -6.01
CA ASP A 33 -14.76 -4.11 -6.74
C ASP A 33 -14.29 -5.52 -7.12
N ALA A 34 -14.90 -6.54 -6.50
CA ALA A 34 -14.53 -7.94 -6.70
C ALA A 34 -14.86 -8.48 -8.11
N ASN A 35 -15.56 -7.73 -8.95
CA ASN A 35 -15.90 -8.14 -10.31
C ASN A 35 -14.84 -7.74 -11.35
N THR A 36 -13.92 -6.85 -11.00
CA THR A 36 -12.86 -6.33 -11.86
C THR A 36 -11.49 -6.91 -11.48
N THR A 37 -10.47 -6.67 -12.31
CA THR A 37 -9.12 -7.19 -12.09
C THR A 37 -8.08 -6.09 -12.23
N ILE A 38 -7.27 -5.92 -11.21
CA ILE A 38 -6.02 -5.16 -11.24
C ILE A 38 -4.91 -6.01 -10.61
N VAL A 39 -3.79 -6.12 -11.30
CA VAL A 39 -2.51 -6.60 -10.78
C VAL A 39 -1.50 -5.48 -10.96
N GLU A 40 -1.01 -4.91 -9.87
CA GLU A 40 -0.08 -3.78 -9.95
C GLU A 40 1.33 -4.23 -10.30
N ILE A 41 1.85 -5.24 -9.64
CA ILE A 41 3.26 -5.64 -9.72
C ILE A 41 3.37 -7.17 -9.81
N ALA A 42 4.08 -7.67 -10.82
CA ALA A 42 4.29 -9.11 -10.99
C ALA A 42 5.07 -9.78 -9.85
N ASP A 43 5.91 -9.03 -9.14
CA ASP A 43 6.71 -9.50 -7.99
C ASP A 43 5.82 -9.86 -6.77
N PHE A 44 4.66 -9.23 -6.69
CA PHE A 44 3.63 -9.44 -5.67
C PHE A 44 2.33 -9.83 -6.37
N PRO A 45 2.20 -11.10 -6.77
CA PRO A 45 1.12 -11.56 -7.63
C PRO A 45 -0.18 -11.72 -6.83
N ILE A 46 -0.86 -10.61 -6.60
CA ILE A 46 -2.17 -10.53 -5.98
C ILE A 46 -3.14 -9.84 -6.93
N VAL A 47 -4.38 -10.30 -6.94
CA VAL A 47 -5.49 -9.71 -7.69
C VAL A 47 -6.38 -8.94 -6.74
N PHE A 48 -6.70 -7.72 -7.08
CA PHE A 48 -7.81 -6.93 -6.55
C PHE A 48 -8.51 -6.22 -7.70
N GLY A 49 -9.64 -5.57 -7.45
CA GLY A 49 -10.38 -4.85 -8.48
C GLY A 49 -10.05 -3.37 -8.54
N VAL A 50 -10.91 -2.59 -9.19
CA VAL A 50 -10.89 -1.11 -9.06
C VAL A 50 -11.08 -0.76 -7.60
N TYR A 51 -10.24 0.12 -7.06
CA TYR A 51 -10.10 0.28 -5.62
C TYR A 51 -10.03 1.72 -5.14
N VAL A 52 -10.32 1.87 -3.86
CA VAL A 52 -10.02 3.04 -3.04
C VAL A 52 -9.11 2.60 -1.90
N ASP A 53 -8.03 3.34 -1.66
CA ASP A 53 -7.11 3.08 -0.57
C ASP A 53 -7.69 3.51 0.78
N ILE A 54 -7.53 2.68 1.80
CA ILE A 54 -7.98 2.95 3.17
C ILE A 54 -6.75 3.08 4.08
N PHE A 55 -6.44 4.30 4.48
CA PHE A 55 -5.32 4.60 5.35
C PHE A 55 -5.78 4.67 6.82
N PRO A 56 -5.17 3.88 7.74
CA PRO A 56 -5.47 4.01 9.15
C PRO A 56 -4.86 5.30 9.71
N LEU A 57 -5.65 6.03 10.48
CA LEU A 57 -5.19 7.14 11.30
C LEU A 57 -5.17 6.70 12.75
N ASP A 58 -4.01 6.78 13.37
CA ASP A 58 -3.80 6.42 14.76
C ASP A 58 -3.41 7.65 15.58
N GLU A 59 -3.85 7.68 16.84
CA GLU A 59 -3.53 8.77 17.74
C GLU A 59 -2.04 8.79 18.10
N VAL A 60 -1.51 9.99 18.30
CA VAL A 60 -0.13 10.23 18.72
C VAL A 60 -0.13 10.75 20.14
N GLY A 61 0.49 9.99 21.03
CA GLY A 61 0.72 10.39 22.41
C GLY A 61 2.02 11.19 22.56
N ASN A 62 3.07 10.56 23.10
CA ASN A 62 4.39 11.17 23.16
C ASN A 62 5.08 11.14 21.79
N LEU A 63 5.55 12.30 21.31
CA LEU A 63 6.15 12.44 19.97
C LEU A 63 7.42 11.60 19.78
N ASP A 64 8.29 11.51 20.77
CA ASP A 64 9.53 10.72 20.66
C ASP A 64 9.23 9.21 20.57
N VAL A 65 8.26 8.76 21.35
CA VAL A 65 7.78 7.38 21.29
C VAL A 65 7.13 7.10 19.93
N ALA A 66 6.28 8.00 19.45
CA ALA A 66 5.61 7.87 18.15
C ALA A 66 6.61 7.82 16.99
N LYS A 67 7.66 8.64 17.04
CA LYS A 67 8.72 8.64 16.02
C LYS A 67 9.48 7.31 16.00
N LYS A 68 9.85 6.77 17.15
CA LYS A 68 10.49 5.45 17.25
C LYS A 68 9.57 4.34 16.71
N LEU A 69 8.28 4.36 17.06
CA LEU A 69 7.31 3.39 16.58
C LEU A 69 7.09 3.48 15.06
N HIS A 70 7.08 4.70 14.49
CA HIS A 70 7.02 4.92 13.06
C HIS A 70 8.23 4.30 12.33
N GLU A 71 9.44 4.54 12.85
CA GLU A 71 10.67 3.98 12.29
C GLU A 71 10.70 2.44 12.40
N GLU A 72 10.30 1.89 13.55
CA GLU A 72 10.23 0.44 13.76
C GLU A 72 9.20 -0.23 12.86
N LYS A 73 7.98 0.31 12.79
CA LYS A 73 6.91 -0.18 11.92
C LYS A 73 7.38 -0.22 10.47
N SER A 74 7.90 0.90 9.97
CA SER A 74 8.37 1.02 8.58
C SER A 74 9.53 0.06 8.27
N LYS A 75 10.51 -0.04 9.17
CA LYS A 75 11.67 -0.94 9.05
C LYS A 75 11.25 -2.40 8.98
N TYR A 76 10.39 -2.85 9.88
CA TYR A 76 10.02 -4.27 9.94
C TYR A 76 8.99 -4.64 8.88
N PHE A 77 8.12 -3.73 8.48
CA PHE A 77 7.25 -3.92 7.34
C PHE A 77 8.07 -4.07 6.04
N ASP A 78 9.06 -3.20 5.79
CA ASP A 78 9.92 -3.30 4.60
C ASP A 78 10.69 -4.64 4.57
N LYS A 79 11.21 -5.09 5.70
CA LYS A 79 11.87 -6.40 5.81
C LYS A 79 10.90 -7.55 5.52
N TYR A 80 9.71 -7.51 6.12
CA TYR A 80 8.70 -8.55 5.96
C TYR A 80 8.24 -8.67 4.52
N ARG A 81 7.82 -7.57 3.87
CA ARG A 81 7.32 -7.59 2.49
C ARG A 81 8.35 -8.08 1.48
N ARG A 82 9.64 -7.82 1.71
CA ARG A 82 10.72 -8.31 0.83
C ARG A 82 10.84 -9.83 0.81
N THR A 83 10.39 -10.51 1.85
CA THR A 83 10.40 -11.99 1.90
C THR A 83 9.40 -12.64 0.94
N PHE A 84 8.45 -11.90 0.37
CA PHE A 84 7.44 -12.40 -0.56
C PHE A 84 7.78 -12.28 -2.04
N LYS A 85 8.83 -11.54 -2.41
CA LYS A 85 9.17 -11.34 -3.82
C LYS A 85 9.38 -12.66 -4.55
N LYS A 86 8.63 -12.88 -5.64
CA LYS A 86 8.71 -14.09 -6.48
C LYS A 86 9.76 -13.99 -7.61
N THR A 87 10.08 -12.80 -8.12
CA THR A 87 10.92 -12.62 -9.31
C THR A 87 12.40 -12.44 -8.98
N PHE A 88 12.89 -13.17 -7.99
CA PHE A 88 14.27 -13.09 -7.49
C PHE A 88 15.32 -13.22 -8.59
N PHE A 89 15.24 -14.25 -9.43
CA PHE A 89 16.30 -14.54 -10.42
C PHE A 89 16.45 -13.44 -11.46
N ARG A 90 15.37 -12.96 -12.05
CA ARG A 90 15.41 -11.91 -13.08
C ARG A 90 15.98 -10.61 -12.55
N ASN A 91 15.61 -10.22 -11.33
CA ASN A 91 16.10 -9.00 -10.68
C ASN A 91 17.58 -9.14 -10.33
N CYS A 92 18.04 -10.30 -9.85
CA CYS A 92 19.44 -10.55 -9.54
C CYS A 92 20.35 -10.47 -10.76
N VAL A 93 19.94 -11.04 -11.90
CA VAL A 93 20.71 -10.95 -13.15
C VAL A 93 20.86 -9.48 -13.57
N ASN A 94 19.78 -8.72 -13.61
CA ASN A 94 19.82 -7.30 -13.96
C ASN A 94 20.70 -6.47 -13.00
N LEU A 95 20.60 -6.70 -11.70
CA LEU A 95 21.39 -6.00 -10.70
C LEU A 95 22.89 -6.34 -10.79
N PHE A 96 23.20 -7.58 -11.11
CA PHE A 96 24.58 -8.03 -11.32
C PHE A 96 25.19 -7.39 -12.59
N ILE A 97 24.46 -7.42 -13.70
CA ILE A 97 24.90 -6.81 -14.98
C ILE A 97 25.14 -5.30 -14.82
N HIS A 98 24.30 -4.60 -14.05
CA HIS A 98 24.41 -3.16 -13.83
C HIS A 98 25.27 -2.78 -12.62
N MET A 99 26.07 -3.72 -12.08
CA MET A 99 27.01 -3.49 -10.96
C MET A 99 26.40 -2.95 -9.67
N HIS A 100 25.12 -3.17 -9.42
CA HIS A 100 24.43 -2.79 -8.17
C HIS A 100 24.67 -3.81 -7.05
N ILE A 101 25.92 -4.04 -6.67
CA ILE A 101 26.35 -5.13 -5.77
C ILE A 101 25.64 -5.09 -4.41
N LYS A 102 25.52 -3.92 -3.78
CA LYS A 102 24.84 -3.80 -2.48
C LYS A 102 23.36 -4.23 -2.55
N THR A 103 22.65 -3.81 -3.61
CA THR A 103 21.24 -4.17 -3.84
C THR A 103 21.13 -5.66 -4.19
N PHE A 104 22.05 -6.19 -4.99
CA PHE A 104 22.15 -7.62 -5.31
C PHE A 104 22.31 -8.49 -4.06
N LEU A 105 23.27 -8.17 -3.19
CA LEU A 105 23.49 -8.90 -1.92
C LEU A 105 22.27 -8.80 -1.00
N LYS A 106 21.59 -7.65 -0.96
CA LYS A 106 20.34 -7.46 -0.20
C LYS A 106 19.22 -8.35 -0.73
N GLU A 107 19.05 -8.46 -2.03
CA GLU A 107 18.02 -9.34 -2.63
C GLU A 107 18.33 -10.83 -2.34
N ILE A 108 19.58 -11.26 -2.45
CA ILE A 108 20.01 -12.63 -2.05
C ILE A 108 19.65 -12.90 -0.59
N TYR A 109 20.00 -11.97 0.31
CA TYR A 109 19.71 -12.12 1.73
C TYR A 109 18.20 -12.35 1.97
N TYR A 110 17.33 -11.51 1.39
CA TYR A 110 15.89 -11.65 1.60
C TYR A 110 15.27 -12.87 0.91
N ALA A 111 15.84 -13.32 -0.18
CA ALA A 111 15.37 -14.52 -0.87
C ALA A 111 15.75 -15.83 -0.14
N SER A 112 16.78 -15.79 0.70
CA SER A 112 17.31 -16.94 1.44
C SER A 112 17.12 -16.78 2.96
N ILE A 113 18.12 -16.23 3.62
CA ILE A 113 18.17 -16.06 5.09
C ILE A 113 16.98 -15.22 5.59
N GLY A 114 16.62 -14.15 4.86
CA GLY A 114 15.49 -13.29 5.23
C GLY A 114 14.17 -14.03 5.36
N LYS A 115 13.95 -15.09 4.57
CA LYS A 115 12.74 -15.92 4.67
C LYS A 115 12.63 -16.68 6.00
N VAL A 116 13.78 -17.11 6.55
CA VAL A 116 13.80 -17.77 7.87
C VAL A 116 13.35 -16.81 8.97
N PHE A 117 13.63 -15.53 8.82
CA PHE A 117 13.24 -14.48 9.77
C PHE A 117 11.88 -13.83 9.47
N LYS A 118 11.13 -14.34 8.50
CA LYS A 118 9.84 -13.76 8.09
C LYS A 118 8.89 -13.55 9.26
N GLU A 119 8.67 -14.60 10.07
CA GLU A 119 7.77 -14.53 11.24
C GLU A 119 8.29 -13.55 12.31
N HIS A 120 9.60 -13.47 12.51
CA HIS A 120 10.19 -12.48 13.40
C HIS A 120 9.94 -11.04 12.90
N TYR A 121 10.07 -10.77 11.60
CA TYR A 121 9.79 -9.44 11.05
C TYR A 121 8.31 -9.10 11.17
N PHE A 122 7.44 -10.05 10.90
CA PHE A 122 6.00 -9.88 11.08
C PHE A 122 5.63 -9.60 12.54
N PHE A 123 6.16 -10.39 13.47
CA PHE A 123 5.95 -10.17 14.90
C PHE A 123 6.38 -8.76 15.35
N LYS A 124 7.56 -8.31 14.95
CA LYS A 124 8.06 -6.97 15.28
C LYS A 124 7.20 -5.85 14.68
N TYR A 125 6.77 -6.03 13.43
CA TYR A 125 5.82 -5.13 12.77
C TYR A 125 4.50 -5.04 13.54
N LYS A 126 3.90 -6.18 13.86
CA LYS A 126 2.65 -6.24 14.63
C LYS A 126 2.79 -5.67 16.03
N HIS A 127 3.90 -5.94 16.70
CA HIS A 127 4.18 -5.37 18.03
C HIS A 127 4.23 -3.84 18.01
N ALA A 128 4.91 -3.25 17.02
CA ALA A 128 4.92 -1.80 16.83
C ALA A 128 3.49 -1.27 16.56
N GLU A 129 2.71 -1.96 15.74
CA GLU A 129 1.31 -1.61 15.43
C GLU A 129 0.42 -1.65 16.67
N ASP A 130 0.56 -2.68 17.51
CA ASP A 130 -0.17 -2.82 18.79
C ASP A 130 0.16 -1.68 19.77
N LEU A 131 1.43 -1.25 19.81
CA LEU A 131 1.85 -0.11 20.63
C LEU A 131 1.33 1.21 20.08
N ILE A 132 1.29 1.39 18.76
CA ILE A 132 0.69 2.55 18.09
C ILE A 132 -0.79 2.66 18.45
N GLN A 133 -1.55 1.57 18.34
CA GLN A 133 -2.98 1.58 18.65
C GLN A 133 -3.31 1.90 20.11
N LYS A 134 -2.34 1.74 21.01
CA LYS A 134 -2.46 2.12 22.44
C LYS A 134 -2.14 3.59 22.71
N GLN A 135 -1.55 4.31 21.77
CA GLN A 135 -1.29 5.74 21.93
C GLN A 135 -2.59 6.53 22.08
N ARG A 136 -2.56 7.56 22.91
CA ARG A 136 -3.68 8.51 23.09
C ARG A 136 -3.13 9.93 23.10
N GLY A 137 -3.76 10.84 22.37
CA GLY A 137 -3.35 12.23 22.30
C GLY A 137 -4.28 13.08 21.43
N GLN A 138 -3.89 14.34 21.28
CA GLN A 138 -4.65 15.32 20.47
C GLN A 138 -4.18 15.37 19.01
N LYS A 139 -3.10 14.68 18.69
CA LYS A 139 -2.61 14.53 17.32
C LYS A 139 -2.87 13.14 16.81
N CYS A 140 -2.91 13.00 15.49
CA CYS A 140 -2.99 11.72 14.81
C CYS A 140 -2.09 11.73 13.58
N MET A 141 -1.74 10.56 13.09
CA MET A 141 -0.96 10.41 11.86
C MET A 141 -1.22 9.07 11.19
N CYS A 142 -0.89 9.01 9.92
CA CYS A 142 -0.77 7.77 9.20
C CYS A 142 0.66 7.22 9.36
N TYR A 143 0.86 6.23 10.25
CA TYR A 143 2.20 5.70 10.60
C TYR A 143 2.92 4.97 9.44
N GLY A 144 2.29 4.82 8.32
CA GLY A 144 2.88 4.29 7.10
C GLY A 144 2.84 5.27 5.94
N GLY A 145 2.42 6.52 6.17
CA GLY A 145 2.28 7.54 5.15
C GLY A 145 3.56 7.83 4.39
N PHE A 146 3.42 8.32 3.17
CA PHE A 146 4.55 8.52 2.23
C PHE A 146 5.33 9.80 2.48
N TYR A 147 4.78 10.75 3.25
CA TYR A 147 5.36 12.07 3.43
C TYR A 147 6.32 12.19 4.62
N GLY A 148 6.49 11.12 5.39
CA GLY A 148 7.35 11.08 6.56
C GLY A 148 6.69 11.64 7.82
N PHE A 149 7.30 11.35 8.98
CA PHE A 149 6.72 11.58 10.30
C PHE A 149 6.17 13.00 10.51
N GLU A 150 6.96 14.00 10.20
CA GLU A 150 6.61 15.40 10.49
C GLU A 150 5.42 15.88 9.63
N LYS A 151 5.37 15.49 8.36
CA LYS A 151 4.30 15.93 7.45
C LYS A 151 3.00 15.16 7.67
N GLU A 152 3.09 13.89 8.05
CA GLU A 152 1.92 13.04 8.36
C GLU A 152 1.24 13.41 9.69
N LEU A 153 1.91 14.15 10.57
CA LEU A 153 1.39 14.54 11.86
C LEU A 153 0.34 15.65 11.72
N CYS A 154 -0.91 15.33 12.07
CA CYS A 154 -2.07 16.21 11.97
C CYS A 154 -2.73 16.42 13.34
N GLU A 155 -3.51 17.50 13.48
CA GLU A 155 -4.37 17.69 14.65
C GLU A 155 -5.59 16.77 14.52
N LYS A 156 -5.90 16.01 15.57
CA LYS A 156 -7.03 15.06 15.59
C LYS A 156 -8.36 15.74 15.35
N GLU A 157 -8.52 16.99 15.80
CA GLU A 157 -9.71 17.80 15.61
C GLU A 157 -10.07 18.08 14.14
N TRP A 158 -9.05 18.04 13.24
CA TRP A 158 -9.30 18.22 11.81
C TRP A 158 -10.24 17.16 11.23
N PHE A 159 -10.24 15.97 11.80
CA PHE A 159 -11.09 14.86 11.34
C PHE A 159 -12.50 14.90 11.97
N GLY A 160 -12.60 15.14 13.29
CA GLY A 160 -13.84 15.33 14.02
C GLY A 160 -14.92 14.28 13.68
N LYS A 161 -16.17 14.76 13.56
CA LYS A 161 -17.30 13.94 13.08
C LYS A 161 -17.39 13.91 11.55
N GLY A 162 -16.64 14.76 10.89
CA GLY A 162 -16.76 15.03 9.47
C GLY A 162 -17.82 16.05 9.14
N VAL A 163 -17.73 16.62 7.95
CA VAL A 163 -18.73 17.49 7.35
C VAL A 163 -19.20 16.89 6.04
N GLU A 164 -20.48 17.01 5.77
CA GLU A 164 -21.08 16.57 4.52
C GLU A 164 -20.86 17.63 3.45
N VAL A 165 -20.33 17.22 2.31
CA VAL A 165 -20.11 18.10 1.15
C VAL A 165 -20.66 17.44 -0.12
N PRO A 166 -21.16 18.23 -1.09
CA PRO A 166 -21.61 17.69 -2.37
C PRO A 166 -20.40 17.13 -3.17
N PHE A 167 -20.63 16.00 -3.82
CA PHE A 167 -19.69 15.35 -4.72
C PHE A 167 -20.47 14.78 -5.90
N GLU A 168 -20.33 15.39 -7.09
CA GLU A 168 -21.12 15.06 -8.28
C GLU A 168 -22.63 15.06 -7.99
N ASP A 169 -23.29 13.90 -8.04
CA ASP A 169 -24.73 13.72 -7.86
C ASP A 169 -25.10 13.18 -6.46
N PHE A 170 -24.14 13.06 -5.54
CA PHE A 170 -24.36 12.63 -4.15
C PHE A 170 -23.55 13.49 -3.16
N SER A 171 -23.64 13.14 -1.88
CA SER A 171 -22.86 13.79 -0.81
C SER A 171 -21.87 12.81 -0.20
N ILE A 172 -20.72 13.33 0.22
CA ILE A 172 -19.70 12.59 0.96
C ILE A 172 -19.34 13.27 2.28
N ILE A 173 -18.91 12.48 3.26
CA ILE A 173 -18.39 13.01 4.52
C ILE A 173 -16.86 13.17 4.38
N VAL A 174 -16.38 14.37 4.58
CA VAL A 174 -14.95 14.72 4.59
C VAL A 174 -14.52 15.17 5.98
N PRO A 175 -13.22 15.24 6.30
CA PRO A 175 -12.72 15.77 7.57
C PRO A 175 -13.29 17.16 7.87
N ASN A 176 -13.56 17.46 9.16
CA ASN A 176 -14.08 18.76 9.59
C ASN A 176 -13.29 19.93 9.02
N ASN A 177 -11.97 19.85 9.09
CA ASN A 177 -11.07 20.84 8.52
C ASN A 177 -10.28 20.22 7.36
N TYR A 178 -11.00 19.79 6.32
CA TYR A 178 -10.37 19.22 5.11
C TYR A 178 -9.45 20.24 4.41
N HIS A 179 -9.72 21.54 4.54
CA HIS A 179 -8.84 22.58 3.98
C HIS A 179 -7.46 22.55 4.63
N ALA A 180 -7.38 22.53 5.97
CA ALA A 180 -6.09 22.43 6.66
C ALA A 180 -5.35 21.12 6.31
N TYR A 181 -6.10 19.99 6.23
CA TYR A 181 -5.54 18.71 5.84
C TYR A 181 -4.96 18.75 4.42
N LEU A 182 -5.74 19.18 3.43
CA LEU A 182 -5.31 19.25 2.02
C LEU A 182 -4.17 20.23 1.82
N THR A 183 -4.22 21.39 2.47
CA THR A 183 -3.14 22.39 2.40
C THR A 183 -1.83 21.84 2.96
N ARG A 184 -1.89 21.07 4.06
CA ARG A 184 -0.70 20.45 4.66
C ARG A 184 -0.01 19.48 3.69
N PHE A 185 -0.76 18.69 2.95
CA PHE A 185 -0.21 17.67 2.06
C PHE A 185 0.14 18.20 0.66
N TYR A 186 -0.70 19.09 0.13
CA TYR A 186 -0.64 19.52 -1.27
C TYR A 186 -0.44 21.00 -1.48
N ASN A 187 -0.30 21.82 -0.42
CA ASN A 187 -0.20 23.29 -0.48
C ASN A 187 -1.43 23.89 -1.18
N ASP A 188 -1.26 24.51 -2.34
CA ASP A 188 -2.38 24.97 -3.18
C ASP A 188 -3.02 23.79 -3.91
N TYR A 189 -3.87 23.06 -3.22
CA TYR A 189 -4.54 21.88 -3.76
C TYR A 189 -5.67 22.21 -4.75
N MET A 190 -6.10 23.47 -4.84
CA MET A 190 -7.12 23.93 -5.80
C MET A 190 -6.54 24.15 -7.20
N THR A 191 -5.24 24.38 -7.30
CA THR A 191 -4.55 24.53 -8.59
C THR A 191 -4.06 23.15 -9.07
N PRO A 192 -4.59 22.63 -10.20
CA PRO A 192 -4.11 21.37 -10.76
C PRO A 192 -2.61 21.42 -11.06
N PRO A 193 -1.87 20.33 -10.80
CA PRO A 193 -0.44 20.31 -11.10
C PRO A 193 -0.17 20.58 -12.60
N PRO A 194 1.00 21.10 -12.97
CA PRO A 194 1.38 21.23 -14.38
C PRO A 194 1.24 19.93 -15.17
N PRO A 195 0.89 19.97 -16.46
CA PRO A 195 0.57 18.77 -17.25
C PRO A 195 1.62 17.65 -17.17
N GLN A 196 2.91 18.01 -17.12
CA GLN A 196 4.03 17.07 -17.01
C GLN A 196 4.05 16.26 -15.70
N TYR A 197 3.32 16.69 -14.67
CA TYR A 197 3.22 16.01 -13.37
C TYR A 197 1.88 15.30 -13.13
N ARG A 198 1.03 15.21 -14.19
CA ARG A 198 -0.30 14.56 -14.09
C ARG A 198 -0.25 13.07 -14.43
N GLU A 199 0.91 12.51 -14.67
CA GLU A 199 1.04 11.07 -14.94
C GLU A 199 0.78 10.25 -13.69
N SER A 200 0.08 9.12 -13.87
CA SER A 200 -0.18 8.18 -12.78
C SER A 200 1.11 7.45 -12.40
N HIS A 201 1.45 7.48 -11.10
CA HIS A 201 2.58 6.72 -10.53
C HIS A 201 2.22 5.27 -10.15
N HIS A 202 0.97 4.85 -10.38
CA HIS A 202 0.54 3.48 -10.10
C HIS A 202 1.05 2.52 -11.17
N SER A 203 1.75 1.48 -10.73
CA SER A 203 2.13 0.37 -11.59
C SER A 203 0.89 -0.40 -12.03
N ARG A 204 0.83 -0.79 -13.31
CA ARG A 204 -0.29 -1.55 -13.87
C ARG A 204 0.27 -2.70 -14.70
N TYR A 205 0.48 -3.84 -14.05
CA TYR A 205 0.92 -5.04 -14.74
C TYR A 205 -0.21 -5.65 -15.62
N PHE A 206 -1.42 -5.67 -15.08
CA PHE A 206 -2.62 -6.13 -15.78
C PHE A 206 -3.86 -5.40 -15.25
N VAL A 207 -4.77 -5.04 -16.15
CA VAL A 207 -6.07 -4.41 -15.82
C VAL A 207 -7.14 -5.01 -16.72
N ASP A 208 -8.27 -5.39 -16.14
CA ASP A 208 -9.50 -5.75 -16.81
C ASP A 208 -10.67 -5.23 -15.96
N LEU A 209 -11.46 -4.33 -16.51
CA LEU A 209 -12.55 -3.66 -15.81
C LEU A 209 -13.89 -4.40 -15.92
N ASP A 210 -13.95 -5.42 -16.75
CA ASP A 210 -15.18 -6.14 -17.07
C ASP A 210 -15.22 -7.54 -16.45
N LYS A 211 -14.05 -8.04 -16.00
CA LYS A 211 -13.93 -9.42 -15.54
C LYS A 211 -12.94 -9.59 -14.38
N ARG A 212 -13.30 -10.45 -13.44
CA ARG A 212 -12.39 -10.98 -12.42
C ARG A 212 -11.59 -12.17 -12.99
N TRP A 213 -10.27 -12.03 -13.00
CA TRP A 213 -9.33 -13.06 -13.42
C TRP A 213 -8.67 -13.71 -12.22
N ASP A 214 -8.33 -14.99 -12.36
CA ASP A 214 -7.40 -15.64 -11.45
C ASP A 214 -5.95 -15.18 -11.72
N ILE A 215 -5.14 -15.08 -10.67
CA ILE A 215 -3.76 -14.60 -10.81
C ILE A 215 -2.91 -15.53 -11.68
N GLU A 216 -3.13 -16.83 -11.64
CA GLU A 216 -2.38 -17.79 -12.45
C GLU A 216 -2.67 -17.62 -13.94
N ASP A 217 -3.91 -17.35 -14.31
CA ASP A 217 -4.30 -17.11 -15.69
C ASP A 217 -3.73 -15.80 -16.21
N VAL A 218 -3.71 -14.73 -15.39
CA VAL A 218 -3.04 -13.47 -15.72
C VAL A 218 -1.56 -13.70 -16.00
N LEU A 219 -0.87 -14.44 -15.14
CA LEU A 219 0.57 -14.72 -15.27
C LEU A 219 0.86 -15.57 -16.51
N LYS A 220 0.05 -16.59 -16.80
CA LYS A 220 0.17 -17.44 -18.01
C LYS A 220 0.01 -16.61 -19.28
N MET A 221 -1.05 -15.78 -19.35
CA MET A 221 -1.32 -14.93 -20.52
C MET A 221 -0.18 -13.95 -20.80
N LYS A 222 0.38 -13.32 -19.76
CA LYS A 222 1.51 -12.37 -19.92
C LYS A 222 2.81 -13.07 -20.32
N SER A 223 3.07 -14.29 -19.84
CA SER A 223 4.24 -15.08 -20.26
C SER A 223 4.18 -15.47 -21.74
N GLN A 224 3.02 -15.87 -22.23
CA GLN A 224 2.81 -16.22 -23.64
C GLN A 224 2.97 -15.01 -24.58
N LYS A 225 2.51 -13.81 -24.18
CA LYS A 225 2.69 -12.58 -24.96
C LYS A 225 4.18 -12.18 -25.05
N SER A 226 4.96 -12.33 -23.97
CA SER A 226 6.40 -12.03 -24.00
C SER A 226 7.15 -12.98 -24.94
N HIS A 227 6.80 -14.25 -25.00
CA HIS A 227 7.42 -15.22 -25.94
C HIS A 227 7.08 -14.95 -27.41
N LYS A 228 5.90 -14.39 -27.73
CA LYS A 228 5.55 -14.00 -29.10
C LYS A 228 6.32 -12.78 -29.59
N ILE A 229 6.71 -11.88 -28.72
CA ILE A 229 7.49 -10.67 -29.07
C ILE A 229 8.94 -11.05 -29.37
N VAL A 230 9.55 -11.97 -28.62
CA VAL A 230 10.94 -12.44 -28.84
C VAL A 230 11.11 -13.25 -30.14
N ARG A 231 10.04 -13.83 -30.69
CA ARG A 231 10.10 -14.58 -31.97
C ARG A 231 9.90 -13.72 -33.24
N ARG A 232 9.81 -12.40 -33.11
CA ARG A 232 9.64 -11.47 -34.24
C ARG A 232 10.87 -10.58 -34.54
N TYR A 233 12.05 -10.93 -33.97
CA TYR A 233 13.31 -10.29 -34.31
C TYR A 233 14.36 -11.32 -34.71
#